data_c12e0ef4195fbe23c8c7df20d1d77d37
#
_entry.id   c12e0ef4195fbe23c8c7df20d1d77d37
#
_cell.length_a   1.000
_cell.length_b   1.000
_cell.length_c   1.000
_cell.angle_alpha   90.00
_cell.angle_beta   90.00
_cell.angle_gamma   90.00
#
_symmetry.space_group_name_H-M   'P 1'
#
loop_
_entity.id
_entity.type
_entity.pdbx_description
1 polymer ?
#
loop_
_entity_poly.entity_id
_entity_poly.type
_entity_poly.pdbx_seq_one_letter_code
_entity_poly.pdbx_strand_id
1 'polypeptide(L)'
;MFGCIRSSDFCGENITRLRARAGNPFTRKADCPMKSWIYLTFAILAEVVGTSCLKASQGFTKPIPSLVVVAGYGLAFYLLSLTLETIPVGVGYAVWSGVGLVLITLIGWLLYGQTLDTPAVLGMGCIVVGVLILNLFSRAAAH
;
A
#
# COMPACT_ATOMS: atom_id res chain seq x y z
N MET A 1 -30.99 -22.93 -55.64
CA MET A 1 -29.79 -23.40 -54.94
C MET A 1 -29.36 -22.28 -54.02
N PHE A 2 -29.87 -22.30 -52.80
CA PHE A 2 -29.73 -21.20 -51.83
C PHE A 2 -28.49 -21.45 -50.98
N GLY A 3 -27.51 -20.53 -51.06
CA GLY A 3 -26.33 -20.52 -50.22
C GLY A 3 -26.65 -20.00 -48.83
N CYS A 4 -26.47 -20.85 -47.83
CA CYS A 4 -26.60 -20.53 -46.42
C CYS A 4 -25.43 -19.64 -45.99
N ILE A 5 -25.66 -18.35 -45.82
CA ILE A 5 -24.68 -17.42 -45.27
C ILE A 5 -24.64 -17.63 -43.75
N ARG A 6 -23.50 -18.14 -43.29
CA ARG A 6 -23.19 -18.47 -41.88
C ARG A 6 -23.21 -17.21 -41.02
N SER A 7 -24.27 -17.05 -40.24
CA SER A 7 -24.53 -15.90 -39.35
C SER A 7 -23.63 -15.84 -38.09
N SER A 8 -22.63 -16.74 -37.99
CA SER A 8 -21.78 -16.87 -36.81
C SER A 8 -20.58 -15.91 -36.80
N ASP A 9 -20.15 -15.42 -37.97
CA ASP A 9 -18.90 -14.61 -38.05
C ASP A 9 -19.16 -13.13 -37.73
N PHE A 10 -20.40 -12.66 -37.91
CA PHE A 10 -20.77 -11.25 -37.64
C PHE A 10 -20.93 -10.92 -36.14
N CYS A 11 -21.22 -11.92 -35.31
CA CYS A 11 -21.39 -11.73 -33.87
C CYS A 11 -20.06 -11.71 -33.12
N GLY A 12 -19.06 -12.49 -33.57
CA GLY A 12 -17.74 -12.58 -32.94
C GLY A 12 -16.89 -11.30 -33.11
N GLU A 13 -16.97 -10.71 -34.31
CA GLU A 13 -16.16 -9.54 -34.66
C GLU A 13 -16.66 -8.25 -33.96
N ASN A 14 -17.96 -8.14 -33.77
CA ASN A 14 -18.53 -7.00 -33.03
C ASN A 14 -18.24 -7.06 -31.53
N ILE A 15 -18.22 -8.25 -30.93
CA ILE A 15 -17.90 -8.42 -29.51
C ILE A 15 -16.43 -8.10 -29.24
N THR A 16 -15.53 -8.48 -30.15
CA THR A 16 -14.09 -8.16 -30.06
C THR A 16 -13.82 -6.68 -30.25
N ARG A 17 -14.54 -6.01 -31.16
CA ARG A 17 -14.43 -4.55 -31.38
C ARG A 17 -15.06 -3.73 -30.24
N LEU A 18 -16.15 -4.20 -29.66
CA LEU A 18 -16.76 -3.58 -28.47
C LEU A 18 -15.88 -3.76 -27.23
N ARG A 19 -15.19 -4.91 -27.12
CA ARG A 19 -14.24 -5.17 -26.03
C ARG A 19 -12.95 -4.35 -26.17
N ALA A 20 -12.53 -4.04 -27.40
CA ALA A 20 -11.40 -3.14 -27.67
C ALA A 20 -11.75 -1.66 -27.49
N ARG A 21 -13.07 -1.29 -27.64
CA ARG A 21 -13.54 0.08 -27.49
C ARG A 21 -14.01 0.40 -26.07
N ALA A 22 -14.40 -0.59 -25.29
CA ALA A 22 -14.46 -0.52 -23.85
C ALA A 22 -13.01 -0.62 -23.35
N GLY A 23 -12.28 0.49 -23.45
CA GLY A 23 -10.95 0.60 -22.87
C GLY A 23 -11.02 0.02 -21.47
N ASN A 24 -10.25 -1.05 -21.24
CA ASN A 24 -10.22 -1.76 -19.97
C ASN A 24 -10.05 -0.68 -18.88
N PRO A 25 -11.03 -0.47 -17.97
CA PRO A 25 -10.89 0.55 -16.92
C PRO A 25 -9.68 0.28 -16.02
N PHE A 26 -9.04 -0.88 -16.18
CA PHE A 26 -7.80 -1.30 -15.52
C PHE A 26 -6.53 -0.87 -16.26
N THR A 27 -6.60 -0.34 -17.50
CA THR A 27 -5.45 0.31 -18.15
C THR A 27 -5.37 1.77 -17.73
N ARG A 28 -5.43 2.04 -16.43
CA ARG A 28 -5.02 3.33 -15.90
C ARG A 28 -3.51 3.42 -16.09
N LYS A 29 -3.06 4.50 -16.77
CA LYS A 29 -1.68 4.91 -17.02
C LYS A 29 -0.70 4.20 -16.09
N ALA A 30 0.29 3.54 -16.66
CA ALA A 30 1.50 3.13 -15.93
C ALA A 30 2.20 4.43 -15.46
N ASP A 31 1.69 5.00 -14.37
CA ASP A 31 2.44 6.01 -13.64
C ASP A 31 3.71 5.32 -13.18
N CYS A 32 4.85 6.00 -13.41
CA CYS A 32 6.15 5.46 -13.10
C CYS A 32 6.13 4.77 -11.73
N PRO A 33 6.50 3.48 -11.64
CA PRO A 33 6.45 2.75 -10.37
C PRO A 33 7.23 3.46 -9.25
N MET A 34 8.21 4.27 -9.62
CA MET A 34 9.00 5.08 -8.71
C MET A 34 8.17 6.09 -7.90
N LYS A 35 7.12 6.68 -8.49
CA LYS A 35 6.24 7.63 -7.78
C LYS A 35 5.44 6.95 -6.65
N SER A 36 4.94 5.75 -6.91
CA SER A 36 4.16 5.00 -5.91
C SER A 36 5.01 4.57 -4.72
N TRP A 37 6.27 4.22 -4.94
CA TRP A 37 7.20 3.94 -3.85
C TRP A 37 7.54 5.18 -3.02
N ILE A 38 7.62 6.35 -3.65
CA ILE A 38 7.80 7.63 -2.96
C ILE A 38 6.56 7.94 -2.10
N TYR A 39 5.35 7.78 -2.66
CA TYR A 39 4.10 7.96 -1.89
C TYR A 39 4.02 7.02 -0.70
N LEU A 40 4.39 5.74 -0.88
CA LEU A 40 4.43 4.76 0.20
C LEU A 40 5.40 5.18 1.31
N THR A 41 6.59 5.66 0.96
CA THR A 41 7.59 6.13 1.92
C THR A 41 7.04 7.30 2.75
N PHE A 42 6.45 8.29 2.09
CA PHE A 42 5.86 9.44 2.80
C PHE A 42 4.63 9.04 3.62
N ALA A 43 3.83 8.06 3.15
CA ALA A 43 2.72 7.50 3.92
C ALA A 43 3.20 6.89 5.24
N ILE A 44 4.26 6.08 5.18
CA ILE A 44 4.87 5.46 6.37
C ILE A 44 5.42 6.53 7.33
N LEU A 45 6.11 7.54 6.82
CA LEU A 45 6.65 8.62 7.65
C LEU A 45 5.54 9.43 8.34
N ALA A 46 4.47 9.76 7.62
CA ALA A 46 3.33 10.48 8.16
C ALA A 46 2.61 9.66 9.26
N GLU A 47 2.45 8.36 9.06
CA GLU A 47 1.91 7.45 10.07
C GLU A 47 2.80 7.38 11.31
N VAL A 48 4.11 7.23 11.13
CA VAL A 48 5.08 7.12 12.23
C VAL A 48 5.05 8.39 13.10
N VAL A 49 4.96 9.56 12.48
CA VAL A 49 4.78 10.84 13.21
C VAL A 49 3.44 10.86 13.95
N GLY A 50 2.33 10.50 13.27
CA GLY A 50 1.00 10.42 13.87
C GLY A 50 0.98 9.49 15.09
N THR A 51 1.49 8.27 14.92
CA THR A 51 1.52 7.25 15.98
C THR A 51 2.42 7.67 17.16
N SER A 52 3.55 8.32 16.88
CA SER A 52 4.42 8.86 17.93
C SER A 52 3.70 9.93 18.75
N CYS A 53 2.97 10.83 18.10
CA CYS A 53 2.17 11.86 18.76
C CYS A 53 0.94 11.30 19.48
N LEU A 54 0.46 10.11 19.11
CA LEU A 54 -0.68 9.47 19.75
C LEU A 54 -0.42 9.20 21.23
N LYS A 55 0.78 8.72 21.58
CA LYS A 55 1.19 8.57 22.99
C LYS A 55 1.28 9.92 23.70
N ALA A 56 1.77 10.96 23.03
CA ALA A 56 1.87 12.31 23.57
C ALA A 56 0.50 12.99 23.75
N SER A 57 -0.53 12.58 23.00
CA SER A 57 -1.89 13.15 23.08
C SER A 57 -2.65 12.79 24.35
N GLN A 58 -2.20 11.78 25.10
CA GLN A 58 -2.82 11.31 26.34
C GLN A 58 -4.33 11.04 26.16
N GLY A 59 -4.67 10.21 25.17
CA GLY A 59 -6.07 9.87 24.87
C GLY A 59 -6.83 11.05 24.26
N PHE A 60 -6.18 11.86 23.40
CA PHE A 60 -6.76 13.04 22.74
C PHE A 60 -7.16 14.18 23.69
N THR A 61 -6.61 14.22 24.90
CA THR A 61 -6.85 15.32 25.86
C THR A 61 -6.03 16.56 25.52
N LYS A 62 -4.88 16.41 24.85
CA LYS A 62 -4.04 17.53 24.44
C LYS A 62 -4.32 17.92 22.98
N PRO A 63 -4.77 19.17 22.71
CA PRO A 63 -5.24 19.55 21.36
C PRO A 63 -4.15 19.52 20.30
N ILE A 64 -2.92 20.00 20.62
CA ILE A 64 -1.82 20.09 19.65
C ILE A 64 -1.38 18.69 19.17
N PRO A 65 -0.97 17.74 20.05
CA PRO A 65 -0.64 16.39 19.61
C PRO A 65 -1.80 15.67 18.93
N SER A 66 -3.03 15.89 19.38
CA SER A 66 -4.22 15.28 18.76
C SER A 66 -4.43 15.75 17.32
N LEU A 67 -4.21 17.02 17.03
CA LEU A 67 -4.27 17.55 15.68
C LEU A 67 -3.20 16.92 14.78
N VAL A 68 -1.98 16.75 15.28
CA VAL A 68 -0.89 16.09 14.56
C VAL A 68 -1.24 14.62 14.26
N VAL A 69 -1.86 13.92 15.20
CA VAL A 69 -2.36 12.54 14.98
C VAL A 69 -3.35 12.50 13.83
N VAL A 70 -4.40 13.33 13.86
CA VAL A 70 -5.45 13.33 12.83
C VAL A 70 -4.87 13.70 11.46
N ALA A 71 -4.01 14.72 11.40
CA ALA A 71 -3.38 15.14 10.16
C ALA A 71 -2.40 14.08 9.63
N GLY A 72 -1.59 13.46 10.50
CA GLY A 72 -0.64 12.42 10.16
C GLY A 72 -1.31 11.18 9.59
N TYR A 73 -2.33 10.66 10.25
CA TYR A 73 -3.09 9.52 9.74
C TYR A 73 -3.88 9.85 8.46
N GLY A 74 -4.51 11.01 8.40
CA GLY A 74 -5.22 11.46 7.20
C GLY A 74 -4.30 11.51 5.98
N LEU A 75 -3.10 12.09 6.13
CA LEU A 75 -2.09 12.15 5.08
C LEU A 75 -1.56 10.75 4.73
N ALA A 76 -1.27 9.91 5.73
CA ALA A 76 -0.78 8.55 5.53
C ALA A 76 -1.76 7.72 4.69
N PHE A 77 -3.03 7.70 5.04
CA PHE A 77 -4.05 6.95 4.30
C PHE A 77 -4.32 7.55 2.91
N TYR A 78 -4.27 8.86 2.76
CA TYR A 78 -4.38 9.49 1.45
C TYR A 78 -3.24 9.05 0.52
N LEU A 79 -2.00 9.14 0.97
CA LEU A 79 -0.84 8.71 0.18
C LEU A 79 -0.83 7.20 -0.08
N LEU A 80 -1.26 6.40 0.90
CA LEU A 80 -1.42 4.96 0.73
C LEU A 80 -2.46 4.64 -0.35
N SER A 81 -3.59 5.35 -0.39
CA SER A 81 -4.60 5.14 -1.43
C SER A 81 -4.04 5.38 -2.83
N LEU A 82 -3.22 6.42 -3.01
CA LEU A 82 -2.53 6.69 -4.28
C LEU A 82 -1.52 5.61 -4.64
N THR A 83 -0.84 5.04 -3.64
CA THR A 83 0.10 3.93 -3.82
C THR A 83 -0.60 2.68 -4.33
N LEU A 84 -1.76 2.35 -3.75
CA LEU A 84 -2.54 1.15 -4.08
C LEU A 84 -3.22 1.22 -5.47
N GLU A 85 -3.21 2.37 -6.14
CA GLU A 85 -3.62 2.45 -7.55
C GLU A 85 -2.65 1.73 -8.50
N THR A 86 -1.37 1.62 -8.10
CA THR A 86 -0.30 1.05 -8.94
C THR A 86 0.30 -0.22 -8.34
N ILE A 87 0.46 -0.26 -7.02
CA ILE A 87 1.05 -1.41 -6.31
C ILE A 87 -0.07 -2.33 -5.83
N PRO A 88 0.03 -3.66 -6.02
CA PRO A 88 -0.95 -4.61 -5.48
C PRO A 88 -1.15 -4.42 -3.98
N VAL A 89 -2.42 -4.44 -3.52
CA VAL A 89 -2.80 -4.14 -2.14
C VAL A 89 -2.00 -4.96 -1.12
N GLY A 90 -1.83 -6.27 -1.38
CA GLY A 90 -1.10 -7.16 -0.47
C GLY A 90 0.38 -6.77 -0.31
N VAL A 91 1.04 -6.38 -1.41
CA VAL A 91 2.45 -5.95 -1.39
C VAL A 91 2.60 -4.59 -0.72
N GLY A 92 1.78 -3.62 -1.13
CA GLY A 92 1.80 -2.27 -0.56
C GLY A 92 1.55 -2.29 0.95
N TYR A 93 0.55 -3.05 1.39
CA TYR A 93 0.20 -3.18 2.81
C TYR A 93 1.28 -3.92 3.61
N ALA A 94 1.88 -4.99 3.07
CA ALA A 94 2.94 -5.73 3.74
C ALA A 94 4.19 -4.86 3.95
N VAL A 95 4.60 -4.08 2.94
CA VAL A 95 5.73 -3.15 3.07
C VAL A 95 5.41 -2.04 4.06
N TRP A 96 4.23 -1.42 3.94
CA TRP A 96 3.78 -0.35 4.81
C TRP A 96 3.76 -0.80 6.28
N SER A 97 3.11 -1.91 6.58
CA SER A 97 3.02 -2.43 7.95
C SER A 97 4.36 -2.92 8.49
N GLY A 98 5.16 -3.61 7.68
CA GLY A 98 6.46 -4.14 8.11
C GLY A 98 7.47 -3.02 8.41
N VAL A 99 7.62 -2.06 7.50
CA VAL A 99 8.54 -0.93 7.70
C VAL A 99 8.01 0.00 8.79
N GLY A 100 6.69 0.28 8.80
CA GLY A 100 6.05 1.08 9.83
C GLY A 100 6.28 0.52 11.24
N LEU A 101 6.10 -0.80 11.42
CA LEU A 101 6.34 -1.46 12.71
C LEU A 101 7.79 -1.29 13.19
N VAL A 102 8.77 -1.49 12.30
CA VAL A 102 10.18 -1.33 12.65
C VAL A 102 10.49 0.10 13.08
N LEU A 103 10.02 1.09 12.32
CA LEU A 103 10.24 2.51 12.62
C LEU A 103 9.56 2.93 13.92
N ILE A 104 8.31 2.53 14.16
CA ILE A 104 7.58 2.83 15.39
C ILE A 104 8.27 2.22 16.61
N THR A 105 8.75 0.98 16.47
CA THR A 105 9.47 0.32 17.57
C THR A 105 10.79 1.01 17.86
N LEU A 106 11.52 1.42 16.83
CA LEU A 106 12.77 2.17 17.00
C LEU A 106 12.52 3.52 17.71
N ILE A 107 11.47 4.24 17.32
CA ILE A 107 11.07 5.49 17.96
C ILE A 107 10.62 5.25 19.42
N GLY A 108 9.86 4.18 19.66
CA GLY A 108 9.46 3.78 21.00
C GLY A 108 10.65 3.54 21.92
N TRP A 109 11.68 2.90 21.39
CA TRP A 109 12.93 2.68 22.09
C TRP A 109 13.70 3.99 22.33
N LEU A 110 13.89 4.81 21.30
CA LEU A 110 14.70 6.05 21.36
C LEU A 110 14.03 7.17 22.16
N LEU A 111 12.74 7.45 21.92
CA LEU A 111 12.05 8.59 22.51
C LEU A 111 11.34 8.24 23.82
N TYR A 112 10.88 7.02 23.97
CA TYR A 112 10.06 6.61 25.12
C TYR A 112 10.79 5.63 26.05
N GLY A 113 12.06 5.31 25.76
CA GLY A 113 12.86 4.40 26.58
C GLY A 113 12.26 2.99 26.73
N GLN A 114 11.46 2.56 25.76
CA GLN A 114 10.87 1.23 25.79
C GLN A 114 11.96 0.18 25.57
N THR A 115 12.09 -0.75 26.50
CA THR A 115 13.06 -1.83 26.38
C THR A 115 12.55 -2.88 25.38
N LEU A 116 13.40 -3.19 24.39
CA LEU A 116 13.16 -4.29 23.45
C LEU A 116 13.71 -5.56 24.05
N ASP A 117 12.83 -6.53 24.29
CA ASP A 117 13.23 -7.86 24.71
C ASP A 117 13.60 -8.74 23.48
N THR A 118 14.30 -9.82 23.74
CA THR A 118 14.76 -10.75 22.69
C THR A 118 13.62 -11.29 21.82
N PRO A 119 12.45 -11.68 22.38
CA PRO A 119 11.31 -12.11 21.57
C PRO A 119 10.79 -11.04 20.63
N ALA A 120 10.75 -9.75 21.06
CA ALA A 120 10.31 -8.63 20.20
C ALA A 120 11.25 -8.44 19.02
N VAL A 121 12.57 -8.45 19.25
CA VAL A 121 13.58 -8.34 18.18
C VAL A 121 13.47 -9.50 17.18
N LEU A 122 13.31 -10.71 17.66
CA LEU A 122 13.15 -11.90 16.81
C LEU A 122 11.85 -11.82 15.99
N GLY A 123 10.74 -11.44 16.61
CA GLY A 123 9.45 -11.28 15.94
C GLY A 123 9.50 -10.22 14.82
N MET A 124 10.09 -9.07 15.09
CA MET A 124 10.30 -8.02 14.07
C MET A 124 11.22 -8.51 12.94
N GLY A 125 12.29 -9.23 13.27
CA GLY A 125 13.17 -9.84 12.28
C GLY A 125 12.40 -10.77 11.33
N CYS A 126 11.52 -11.62 11.86
CA CYS A 126 10.67 -12.50 11.06
C CYS A 126 9.73 -11.71 10.13
N ILE A 127 9.15 -10.61 10.60
CA ILE A 127 8.29 -9.74 9.78
C ILE A 127 9.08 -9.12 8.63
N VAL A 128 10.26 -8.57 8.92
CA VAL A 128 11.13 -7.99 7.88
C VAL A 128 11.53 -9.03 6.83
N VAL A 129 11.94 -10.21 7.28
CA VAL A 129 12.27 -11.33 6.36
C VAL A 129 11.05 -11.73 5.53
N GLY A 130 9.87 -11.84 6.13
CA GLY A 130 8.62 -12.13 5.41
C GLY A 130 8.30 -11.09 4.32
N VAL A 131 8.44 -9.80 4.63
CA VAL A 131 8.26 -8.70 3.66
C VAL A 131 9.30 -8.77 2.54
N LEU A 132 10.55 -9.07 2.84
CA LEU A 132 11.61 -9.24 1.83
C LEU A 132 11.31 -10.43 0.91
N ILE A 133 10.91 -11.56 1.45
CA ILE A 133 10.52 -12.74 0.65
C ILE A 133 9.35 -12.39 -0.26
N LEU A 134 8.34 -11.69 0.23
CA LEU A 134 7.19 -11.27 -0.56
C LEU A 134 7.59 -10.33 -1.70
N ASN A 135 8.48 -9.38 -1.45
CA ASN A 135 8.92 -8.44 -2.48
C ASN A 135 9.87 -9.04 -3.52
N LEU A 136 10.74 -9.99 -3.12
CA LEU A 136 11.76 -10.55 -4.00
C LEU A 136 11.28 -11.79 -4.76
N PHE A 137 10.43 -12.61 -4.14
CA PHE A 137 10.05 -13.92 -4.67
C PHE A 137 8.59 -14.03 -5.09
N SER A 138 7.71 -13.12 -4.66
CA SER A 138 6.30 -13.19 -5.03
C SER A 138 6.06 -12.61 -6.42
N ARG A 139 5.44 -13.42 -7.29
CA ARG A 139 4.95 -12.97 -8.58
C ARG A 139 3.81 -11.93 -8.47
N ALA A 140 3.18 -11.82 -7.32
CA ALA A 140 2.16 -10.81 -7.05
C ALA A 140 2.73 -9.39 -6.99
N ALA A 141 4.04 -9.23 -6.78
CA ALA A 141 4.72 -7.93 -6.81
C ALA A 141 5.07 -7.47 -8.24
N ALA A 142 4.95 -8.37 -9.23
CA ALA A 142 5.38 -8.13 -10.62
C ALA A 142 4.25 -7.72 -11.59
N HIS A 143 3.02 -7.52 -11.08
CA HIS A 143 1.84 -7.15 -11.89
C HIS A 143 1.33 -5.77 -11.55
#